data_d59538841f3c14354559787ed93f460e
#
_entry.id   d59538841f3c14354559787ed93f460e
#
_cell.length_a   1.000
_cell.length_b   1.000
_cell.length_c   1.000
_cell.angle_alpha   90.00
_cell.angle_beta   90.00
_cell.angle_gamma   90.00
#
_symmetry.space_group_name_H-M   'P 1'
#
loop_
_entity.id
_entity.type
_entity.pdbx_description
1 polymer ?
#
loop_
_entity_poly.entity_id
_entity_poly.type
_entity_poly.pdbx_seq_one_letter_code
_entity_poly.pdbx_strand_id
1 'polypeptide(L)'
;MRPIAVVLGSAAGGGFPQWNCCCPVCRLAWAGDPRVKPRTQASIAVSADGERWLLLNASPDLRAQISATPALHPKANRRASPIAAVILTGAEIDQTAGLLTLRERQPFRLLATAATHGFVAGNPMFSALQPDLVPRLTIAPGERFEPLPGIEAELFAVPGKVPLYLEGDLSKDEADANVGVELRAGTARLIYVPGAAAAPVPVQDRLARADVVLFDGTLYRDDEMILIGTGEKTGRRMGHMPIDGPDGTLATLTGLSGRRLLIHINNTNPILIEGSPERTHVAAAGWEVAEDGMEIVL
;
A
#
# COMPACT_ATOMS: atom_id res chain seq x y z
N MET A 1 6.51 -18.93 -16.20
CA MET A 1 5.39 -18.67 -15.27
C MET A 1 4.90 -17.26 -15.58
N ARG A 2 3.61 -16.94 -15.42
CA ARG A 2 3.15 -15.55 -15.56
C ARG A 2 3.50 -14.80 -14.28
N PRO A 3 3.90 -13.53 -14.38
CA PRO A 3 4.09 -12.68 -13.20
C PRO A 3 2.81 -12.59 -12.37
N ILE A 4 2.96 -12.52 -11.06
CA ILE A 4 1.84 -12.50 -10.12
C ILE A 4 2.05 -11.44 -9.04
N ALA A 5 0.98 -10.78 -8.66
CA ALA A 5 0.93 -9.96 -7.46
C ALA A 5 -0.07 -10.55 -6.45
N VAL A 6 0.24 -10.48 -5.16
CA VAL A 6 -0.62 -10.93 -4.07
C VAL A 6 -0.85 -9.75 -3.13
N VAL A 7 -2.09 -9.42 -2.86
CA VAL A 7 -2.46 -8.45 -1.83
C VAL A 7 -2.25 -9.12 -0.47
N LEU A 8 -1.21 -8.74 0.25
CA LEU A 8 -0.92 -9.27 1.59
C LEU A 8 -1.84 -8.67 2.64
N GLY A 9 -2.14 -7.39 2.48
CA GLY A 9 -3.05 -6.64 3.33
C GLY A 9 -3.68 -5.49 2.55
N SER A 10 -4.89 -5.11 2.91
CA SER A 10 -5.69 -4.14 2.15
C SER A 10 -6.25 -2.98 2.99
N ALA A 11 -6.09 -2.99 4.33
CA ALA A 11 -6.52 -1.91 5.21
C ALA A 11 -5.48 -0.79 5.33
N ALA A 12 -5.92 0.39 5.72
CA ALA A 12 -5.08 1.49 6.16
C ALA A 12 -4.43 1.22 7.53
N GLY A 13 -3.65 2.17 8.03
CA GLY A 13 -2.99 2.09 9.33
C GLY A 13 -3.97 1.72 10.45
N GLY A 14 -3.58 0.76 11.29
CA GLY A 14 -4.41 0.19 12.35
C GLY A 14 -5.17 -1.07 11.98
N GLY A 15 -5.29 -1.41 10.69
CA GLY A 15 -6.00 -2.61 10.23
C GLY A 15 -7.52 -2.52 10.36
N PHE A 16 -8.20 -3.61 10.02
CA PHE A 16 -9.65 -3.73 10.17
C PHE A 16 -10.06 -5.10 10.76
N PRO A 17 -10.83 -5.17 11.85
CA PRO A 17 -11.22 -4.04 12.70
C PRO A 17 -10.03 -3.41 13.42
N GLN A 18 -10.06 -2.09 13.64
CA GLN A 18 -9.01 -1.42 14.39
C GLN A 18 -9.19 -1.71 15.90
N TRP A 19 -8.11 -2.07 16.58
CA TRP A 19 -8.11 -2.64 17.93
C TRP A 19 -8.83 -1.79 19.00
N ASN A 20 -8.87 -0.48 18.84
CA ASN A 20 -9.50 0.48 19.77
C ASN A 20 -10.77 1.12 19.22
N CYS A 21 -11.33 0.61 18.11
CA CYS A 21 -12.44 1.22 17.41
C CYS A 21 -13.73 0.40 17.56
N CYS A 22 -14.84 1.10 17.83
CA CYS A 22 -16.19 0.53 17.87
C CYS A 22 -17.15 1.34 16.96
N CYS A 23 -16.64 1.89 15.86
CA CYS A 23 -17.46 2.54 14.82
C CYS A 23 -18.46 1.55 14.22
N PRO A 24 -19.47 2.00 13.46
CA PRO A 24 -20.47 1.10 12.89
C PRO A 24 -19.87 -0.08 12.10
N VAL A 25 -18.80 0.15 11.34
CA VAL A 25 -18.15 -0.88 10.51
C VAL A 25 -17.32 -1.86 11.36
N CYS A 26 -16.48 -1.35 12.29
CA CYS A 26 -15.69 -2.20 13.20
C CYS A 26 -16.58 -3.06 14.10
N ARG A 27 -17.74 -2.55 14.50
CA ARG A 27 -18.70 -3.29 15.32
C ARG A 27 -19.24 -4.53 14.63
N LEU A 28 -19.45 -4.45 13.30
CA LEU A 28 -19.82 -5.63 12.50
C LEU A 28 -18.71 -6.68 12.54
N ALA A 29 -17.46 -6.27 12.38
CA ALA A 29 -16.33 -7.18 12.40
C ALA A 29 -16.14 -7.84 13.78
N TRP A 30 -16.25 -7.08 14.87
CA TRP A 30 -16.21 -7.61 16.23
C TRP A 30 -17.35 -8.59 16.54
N ALA A 31 -18.51 -8.40 15.88
CA ALA A 31 -19.65 -9.30 16.01
C ALA A 31 -19.57 -10.55 15.11
N GLY A 32 -18.54 -10.66 14.27
CA GLY A 32 -18.42 -11.75 13.30
C GLY A 32 -19.45 -11.70 12.17
N ASP A 33 -19.94 -10.51 11.82
CA ASP A 33 -20.94 -10.33 10.75
C ASP A 33 -20.32 -10.77 9.40
N PRO A 34 -20.97 -11.69 8.65
CA PRO A 34 -20.43 -12.22 7.41
C PRO A 34 -20.29 -11.20 6.27
N ARG A 35 -20.91 -10.03 6.40
CA ARG A 35 -20.79 -8.96 5.40
C ARG A 35 -19.47 -8.22 5.44
N VAL A 36 -18.66 -8.43 6.46
CA VAL A 36 -17.34 -7.81 6.59
C VAL A 36 -16.27 -8.87 6.82
N LYS A 37 -15.09 -8.62 6.25
CA LYS A 37 -13.92 -9.49 6.41
C LYS A 37 -12.81 -8.71 7.09
N PRO A 38 -12.20 -9.20 8.19
CA PRO A 38 -11.01 -8.59 8.77
C PRO A 38 -9.90 -8.43 7.72
N ARG A 39 -9.10 -7.36 7.84
CA ARG A 39 -8.04 -7.01 6.90
C ARG A 39 -6.81 -6.53 7.66
N THR A 40 -5.65 -6.95 7.20
CA THR A 40 -4.36 -6.45 7.66
C THR A 40 -3.96 -5.19 6.87
N GLN A 41 -2.97 -4.47 7.37
CA GLN A 41 -2.52 -3.19 6.80
C GLN A 41 -1.85 -3.39 5.43
N ALA A 42 -1.99 -2.42 4.54
CA ALA A 42 -1.69 -2.53 3.12
C ALA A 42 -0.23 -2.88 2.82
N SER A 43 -0.04 -3.96 2.09
CA SER A 43 1.22 -4.42 1.52
C SER A 43 0.94 -5.37 0.36
N ILE A 44 1.83 -5.38 -0.64
CA ILE A 44 1.72 -6.22 -1.84
C ILE A 44 2.99 -7.04 -1.99
N ALA A 45 2.86 -8.30 -2.37
CA ALA A 45 3.99 -9.12 -2.81
C ALA A 45 3.91 -9.35 -4.32
N VAL A 46 5.02 -9.18 -5.04
CA VAL A 46 5.08 -9.36 -6.51
C VAL A 46 6.23 -10.28 -6.87
N SER A 47 5.99 -11.19 -7.82
CA SER A 47 7.01 -12.11 -8.33
C SER A 47 6.87 -12.31 -9.83
N ALA A 48 8.00 -12.40 -10.54
CA ALA A 48 8.04 -12.78 -11.95
C ALA A 48 8.21 -14.29 -12.15
N ASP A 49 8.81 -14.99 -11.17
CA ASP A 49 9.21 -16.40 -11.27
C ASP A 49 8.53 -17.32 -10.24
N GLY A 50 7.80 -16.76 -9.28
CA GLY A 50 7.18 -17.49 -8.16
C GLY A 50 8.17 -17.95 -7.08
N GLU A 51 9.45 -17.61 -7.21
CA GLU A 51 10.52 -17.99 -6.29
C GLU A 51 11.07 -16.82 -5.50
N ARG A 52 11.29 -15.69 -6.16
CA ARG A 52 11.79 -14.44 -5.56
C ARG A 52 10.69 -13.41 -5.51
N TRP A 53 10.53 -12.80 -4.35
CA TRP A 53 9.44 -11.88 -4.08
C TRP A 53 9.92 -10.47 -3.74
N LEU A 54 9.29 -9.50 -4.37
CA LEU A 54 9.36 -8.08 -4.05
C LEU A 54 8.18 -7.72 -3.15
N LEU A 55 8.41 -7.05 -2.05
CA LEU A 55 7.35 -6.41 -1.27
C LEU A 55 7.21 -4.94 -1.64
N LEU A 56 5.98 -4.47 -1.79
CA LEU A 56 5.63 -3.05 -1.81
C LEU A 56 5.07 -2.70 -0.43
N ASN A 57 5.82 -1.92 0.32
CA ASN A 57 5.67 -1.64 1.75
C ASN A 57 5.81 -2.88 2.64
N ALA A 58 6.13 -2.65 3.91
CA ALA A 58 6.27 -3.67 4.94
C ALA A 58 5.40 -3.27 6.14
N SER A 59 4.15 -3.71 6.15
CA SER A 59 3.19 -3.34 7.18
C SER A 59 3.52 -3.96 8.54
N PRO A 60 3.05 -3.39 9.67
CA PRO A 60 3.19 -3.99 11.00
C PRO A 60 2.70 -5.44 11.07
N ASP A 61 1.74 -5.82 10.20
CA ASP A 61 1.15 -7.14 10.13
C ASP A 61 1.96 -8.15 9.30
N LEU A 62 3.15 -7.77 8.80
CA LEU A 62 3.93 -8.57 7.83
C LEU A 62 4.16 -10.00 8.31
N ARG A 63 4.36 -10.25 9.61
CA ARG A 63 4.51 -11.61 10.14
C ARG A 63 3.26 -12.46 9.88
N ALA A 64 2.08 -11.91 10.16
CA ALA A 64 0.81 -12.60 9.91
C ALA A 64 0.57 -12.80 8.41
N GLN A 65 0.88 -11.79 7.62
CA GLN A 65 0.78 -11.80 6.15
C GLN A 65 1.67 -12.89 5.53
N ILE A 66 2.92 -13.00 5.96
CA ILE A 66 3.82 -14.10 5.53
C ILE A 66 3.22 -15.46 5.93
N SER A 67 2.73 -15.60 7.17
CA SER A 67 2.15 -16.86 7.64
C SER A 67 0.90 -17.28 6.85
N ALA A 68 0.10 -16.30 6.39
CA ALA A 68 -1.10 -16.55 5.60
C ALA A 68 -0.81 -16.77 4.10
N THR A 69 0.42 -16.48 3.62
CA THR A 69 0.79 -16.53 2.21
C THR A 69 1.83 -17.64 1.95
N PRO A 70 1.43 -18.87 1.58
CA PRO A 70 2.34 -20.00 1.38
C PRO A 70 3.50 -19.73 0.40
N ALA A 71 3.27 -18.86 -0.59
CA ALA A 71 4.30 -18.46 -1.56
C ALA A 71 5.49 -17.72 -0.91
N LEU A 72 5.29 -17.11 0.25
CA LEU A 72 6.34 -16.42 1.03
C LEU A 72 6.99 -17.30 2.10
N HIS A 73 6.58 -18.58 2.24
CA HIS A 73 7.18 -19.47 3.22
C HIS A 73 8.61 -19.90 2.80
N PRO A 74 9.50 -20.15 3.77
CA PRO A 74 10.83 -20.71 3.49
C PRO A 74 10.71 -22.05 2.76
N LYS A 75 11.38 -22.17 1.61
CA LYS A 75 11.34 -23.40 0.79
C LYS A 75 12.60 -24.29 0.93
N ALA A 76 13.68 -23.72 1.41
CA ALA A 76 14.98 -24.41 1.51
C ALA A 76 15.73 -23.97 2.77
N ASN A 77 16.62 -24.84 3.27
CA ASN A 77 17.48 -24.63 4.43
C ASN A 77 16.70 -24.45 5.77
N ARG A 78 17.45 -24.41 6.88
CA ARG A 78 16.90 -24.21 8.22
C ARG A 78 16.36 -22.78 8.42
N ARG A 79 16.97 -21.81 7.73
CA ARG A 79 16.52 -20.41 7.66
C ARG A 79 16.70 -19.90 6.23
N ALA A 80 15.62 -19.46 5.62
CA ALA A 80 15.59 -18.89 4.28
C ALA A 80 14.40 -17.93 4.17
N SER A 81 14.45 -17.04 3.19
CA SER A 81 13.31 -16.16 2.84
C SER A 81 13.26 -16.02 1.32
N PRO A 82 12.10 -16.14 0.69
CA PRO A 82 11.94 -15.80 -0.72
C PRO A 82 11.85 -14.29 -0.95
N ILE A 83 11.71 -13.48 0.10
CA ILE A 83 11.67 -12.02 0.01
C ILE A 83 13.08 -11.51 -0.29
N ALA A 84 13.29 -10.98 -1.50
CA ALA A 84 14.59 -10.54 -1.98
C ALA A 84 14.71 -9.02 -2.12
N ALA A 85 13.59 -8.30 -2.10
CA ALA A 85 13.56 -6.84 -2.14
C ALA A 85 12.32 -6.28 -1.45
N VAL A 86 12.42 -5.05 -0.95
CA VAL A 86 11.31 -4.25 -0.42
C VAL A 86 11.41 -2.86 -1.02
N ILE A 87 10.34 -2.37 -1.62
CA ILE A 87 10.18 -0.96 -2.03
C ILE A 87 9.26 -0.28 -1.03
N LEU A 88 9.66 0.89 -0.53
CA LEU A 88 8.82 1.73 0.31
C LEU A 88 8.23 2.88 -0.50
N THR A 89 6.93 3.12 -0.39
CA THR A 89 6.23 4.25 -1.03
C THR A 89 6.24 5.51 -0.18
N GLY A 90 6.65 5.40 1.07
CA GLY A 90 6.76 6.46 2.06
C GLY A 90 7.29 5.89 3.37
N ALA A 91 7.24 6.68 4.44
CA ALA A 91 7.79 6.31 5.74
C ALA A 91 6.74 6.24 6.86
N GLU A 92 5.46 6.14 6.54
CA GLU A 92 4.41 5.93 7.54
C GLU A 92 4.63 4.59 8.28
N ILE A 93 4.10 4.48 9.49
CA ILE A 93 4.27 3.30 10.35
C ILE A 93 3.73 2.04 9.64
N ASP A 94 2.58 2.15 8.99
CA ASP A 94 1.95 1.06 8.25
C ASP A 94 2.71 0.65 6.98
N GLN A 95 3.64 1.49 6.50
CA GLN A 95 4.50 1.19 5.36
C GLN A 95 5.85 0.58 5.76
N THR A 96 6.33 0.83 6.99
CA THR A 96 7.72 0.58 7.36
C THR A 96 7.92 -0.34 8.56
N ALA A 97 6.98 -0.39 9.52
CA ALA A 97 7.23 -1.09 10.79
C ALA A 97 7.44 -2.61 10.63
N GLY A 98 6.90 -3.23 9.59
CA GLY A 98 7.14 -4.63 9.27
C GLY A 98 8.58 -4.96 8.87
N LEU A 99 9.39 -3.97 8.51
CA LEU A 99 10.83 -4.15 8.31
C LEU A 99 11.49 -4.75 9.56
N LEU A 100 10.98 -4.43 10.76
CA LEU A 100 11.49 -4.98 12.02
C LEU A 100 11.22 -6.49 12.15
N THR A 101 10.20 -7.04 11.47
CA THR A 101 9.99 -8.48 11.34
C THR A 101 11.11 -9.13 10.53
N LEU A 102 11.65 -8.44 9.53
CA LEU A 102 12.69 -8.94 8.64
C LEU A 102 14.13 -8.83 9.22
N ARG A 103 14.30 -8.39 10.48
CA ARG A 103 15.61 -8.26 11.15
C ARG A 103 16.36 -9.58 11.39
N GLU A 104 15.76 -10.71 11.03
CA GLU A 104 16.26 -12.07 11.32
C GLU A 104 17.43 -12.50 10.41
N ARG A 105 18.25 -11.54 9.96
CA ARG A 105 19.51 -11.76 9.23
C ARG A 105 19.36 -12.49 7.89
N GLN A 106 18.24 -12.27 7.20
CA GLN A 106 18.08 -12.70 5.82
C GLN A 106 18.40 -11.53 4.87
N PRO A 107 19.17 -11.76 3.80
CA PRO A 107 19.53 -10.70 2.86
C PRO A 107 18.34 -10.30 2.01
N PHE A 108 18.11 -8.99 1.88
CA PHE A 108 17.18 -8.39 0.91
C PHE A 108 17.62 -6.96 0.60
N ARG A 109 17.18 -6.40 -0.52
CA ARG A 109 17.43 -5.00 -0.87
C ARG A 109 16.30 -4.11 -0.37
N LEU A 110 16.63 -2.99 0.26
CA LEU A 110 15.66 -1.97 0.65
C LEU A 110 15.78 -0.76 -0.29
N LEU A 111 14.72 -0.51 -1.06
CA LEU A 111 14.68 0.51 -2.10
C LEU A 111 13.64 1.58 -1.71
N ALA A 112 14.04 2.84 -1.76
CA ALA A 112 13.16 3.97 -1.45
C ALA A 112 13.76 5.27 -1.99
N THR A 113 13.00 6.37 -1.93
CA THR A 113 13.53 7.71 -2.18
C THR A 113 14.52 8.14 -1.09
N ALA A 114 15.31 9.17 -1.37
CA ALA A 114 16.24 9.77 -0.38
C ALA A 114 15.49 10.25 0.86
N ALA A 115 14.32 10.90 0.68
CA ALA A 115 13.46 11.36 1.75
C ALA A 115 13.02 10.19 2.65
N THR A 116 12.46 9.13 2.07
CA THR A 116 12.01 7.95 2.82
C THR A 116 13.17 7.27 3.56
N HIS A 117 14.33 7.12 2.92
CA HIS A 117 15.53 6.60 3.59
C HIS A 117 16.01 7.48 4.75
N GLY A 118 15.92 8.81 4.59
CA GLY A 118 16.24 9.77 5.66
C GLY A 118 15.35 9.59 6.88
N PHE A 119 14.02 9.44 6.66
CA PHE A 119 13.06 9.21 7.75
C PHE A 119 13.29 7.86 8.44
N VAL A 120 13.52 6.79 7.69
CA VAL A 120 13.85 5.47 8.25
C VAL A 120 15.14 5.52 9.04
N ALA A 121 16.18 6.18 8.52
CA ALA A 121 17.48 6.30 9.19
C ALA A 121 17.41 7.14 10.47
N GLY A 122 16.51 8.13 10.54
CA GLY A 122 16.26 8.92 11.75
C GLY A 122 15.64 8.13 12.90
N ASN A 123 15.15 6.92 12.66
CA ASN A 123 14.58 6.04 13.67
C ASN A 123 15.56 4.92 14.03
N PRO A 124 16.20 4.96 15.21
CA PRO A 124 17.31 4.05 15.57
C PRO A 124 16.93 2.57 15.58
N MET A 125 15.64 2.21 15.71
CA MET A 125 15.19 0.82 15.66
C MET A 125 15.55 0.12 14.34
N PHE A 126 15.56 0.85 13.23
CA PHE A 126 15.90 0.30 11.91
C PHE A 126 17.38 0.01 11.71
N SER A 127 18.26 0.38 12.66
CA SER A 127 19.66 -0.06 12.68
C SER A 127 19.79 -1.58 12.91
N ALA A 128 18.71 -2.24 13.38
CA ALA A 128 18.65 -3.71 13.45
C ALA A 128 18.73 -4.37 12.05
N LEU A 129 18.45 -3.64 10.98
CA LEU A 129 18.66 -4.07 9.59
C LEU A 129 20.11 -3.77 9.20
N GLN A 130 20.99 -4.75 9.38
CA GLN A 130 22.43 -4.60 9.15
C GLN A 130 22.72 -4.25 7.69
N PRO A 131 23.48 -3.17 7.39
CA PRO A 131 23.72 -2.73 6.01
C PRO A 131 24.39 -3.76 5.11
N ASP A 132 25.22 -4.64 5.66
CA ASP A 132 25.87 -5.73 4.90
C ASP A 132 24.88 -6.78 4.40
N LEU A 133 23.75 -6.94 5.07
CA LEU A 133 22.68 -7.88 4.69
C LEU A 133 21.52 -7.17 4.01
N VAL A 134 21.25 -5.92 4.36
CA VAL A 134 20.14 -5.12 3.85
C VAL A 134 20.67 -3.80 3.27
N PRO A 135 21.28 -3.84 2.08
CA PRO A 135 21.73 -2.64 1.41
C PRO A 135 20.54 -1.73 1.12
N ARG A 136 20.72 -0.43 1.41
CA ARG A 136 19.73 0.62 1.14
C ARG A 136 20.05 1.28 -0.19
N LEU A 137 19.17 1.14 -1.16
CA LEU A 137 19.32 1.68 -2.50
C LEU A 137 18.40 2.89 -2.65
N THR A 138 18.99 4.06 -2.84
CA THR A 138 18.25 5.30 -3.08
C THR A 138 17.86 5.37 -4.53
N ILE A 139 16.57 5.56 -4.80
CA ILE A 139 15.98 5.65 -6.14
C ILE A 139 15.37 7.05 -6.29
N ALA A 140 15.76 7.75 -7.34
CA ALA A 140 15.13 9.02 -7.68
C ALA A 140 13.79 8.78 -8.39
N PRO A 141 12.75 9.59 -8.11
CA PRO A 141 11.52 9.54 -8.89
C PRO A 141 11.78 9.75 -10.38
N GLY A 142 11.17 8.91 -11.24
CA GLY A 142 11.40 8.86 -12.68
C GLY A 142 12.59 7.99 -13.11
N GLU A 143 13.43 7.53 -12.18
CA GLU A 143 14.49 6.57 -12.46
C GLU A 143 13.90 5.17 -12.63
N ARG A 144 14.32 4.46 -13.70
CA ARG A 144 14.00 3.05 -13.92
C ARG A 144 15.09 2.17 -13.32
N PHE A 145 14.66 1.13 -12.64
CA PHE A 145 15.53 0.16 -11.99
C PHE A 145 14.93 -1.24 -12.00
N GLU A 146 15.74 -2.25 -11.74
CA GLU A 146 15.32 -3.65 -11.66
C GLU A 146 15.42 -4.14 -10.21
N PRO A 147 14.30 -4.12 -9.44
CA PRO A 147 14.30 -4.62 -8.06
C PRO A 147 14.50 -6.13 -8.00
N LEU A 148 14.01 -6.89 -8.96
CA LEU A 148 14.20 -8.32 -9.14
C LEU A 148 14.36 -8.64 -10.62
N PRO A 149 15.10 -9.69 -10.99
CA PRO A 149 15.16 -10.13 -12.39
C PRO A 149 13.76 -10.33 -12.98
N GLY A 150 13.52 -9.69 -14.13
CA GLY A 150 12.26 -9.73 -14.84
C GLY A 150 11.17 -8.79 -14.32
N ILE A 151 11.48 -7.92 -13.36
CA ILE A 151 10.61 -6.83 -12.93
C ILE A 151 11.35 -5.51 -13.05
N GLU A 152 10.96 -4.65 -13.98
CA GLU A 152 11.37 -3.24 -14.03
C GLU A 152 10.45 -2.42 -13.13
N ALA A 153 10.98 -1.43 -12.43
CA ALA A 153 10.24 -0.54 -11.57
C ALA A 153 10.60 0.92 -11.81
N GLU A 154 9.67 1.82 -11.50
CA GLU A 154 9.86 3.26 -11.49
C GLU A 154 9.05 3.85 -10.32
N LEU A 155 9.70 4.68 -9.50
CA LEU A 155 8.99 5.49 -8.49
C LEU A 155 8.55 6.80 -9.14
N PHE A 156 7.38 7.30 -8.77
CA PHE A 156 6.88 8.60 -9.24
C PHE A 156 6.20 9.36 -8.12
N ALA A 157 6.42 10.68 -8.09
CA ALA A 157 5.86 11.55 -7.06
C ALA A 157 4.33 11.55 -7.11
N VAL A 158 3.71 11.46 -5.94
CA VAL A 158 2.26 11.57 -5.75
C VAL A 158 2.00 12.60 -4.65
N PRO A 159 1.04 13.53 -4.84
CA PRO A 159 0.66 14.45 -3.79
C PRO A 159 0.26 13.70 -2.51
N GLY A 160 0.90 14.03 -1.41
CA GLY A 160 0.69 13.38 -0.12
C GLY A 160 1.14 14.29 1.02
N LYS A 161 1.46 13.71 2.15
CA LYS A 161 1.99 14.41 3.32
C LYS A 161 3.23 13.69 3.85
N VAL A 162 3.99 14.37 4.71
CA VAL A 162 5.04 13.75 5.52
C VAL A 162 4.44 12.77 6.52
N PRO A 163 5.21 11.79 7.01
CA PRO A 163 4.75 10.85 8.03
C PRO A 163 4.17 11.54 9.27
N LEU A 164 3.15 10.92 9.86
CA LEU A 164 2.40 11.47 11.01
C LEU A 164 3.31 11.92 12.17
N TYR A 165 4.37 11.15 12.47
CA TYR A 165 5.30 11.46 13.55
C TYR A 165 6.25 12.63 13.24
N LEU A 166 6.17 13.20 12.05
CA LEU A 166 6.93 14.39 11.61
C LEU A 166 6.01 15.59 11.33
N GLU A 167 4.69 15.45 11.52
CA GLU A 167 3.75 16.57 11.38
C GLU A 167 4.16 17.72 12.31
N GLY A 168 4.30 18.92 11.74
CA GLY A 168 4.74 20.12 12.46
C GLY A 168 6.23 20.49 12.31
N ASP A 169 7.05 19.61 11.76
CA ASP A 169 8.43 19.93 11.37
C ASP A 169 8.45 20.39 9.89
N LEU A 170 8.21 21.69 9.69
CA LEU A 170 8.15 22.32 8.36
C LEU A 170 9.46 22.22 7.55
N SER A 171 10.57 21.81 8.19
CA SER A 171 11.84 21.59 7.50
C SER A 171 11.88 20.31 6.67
N LYS A 172 10.84 19.45 6.76
CA LYS A 172 10.77 18.12 6.17
C LYS A 172 9.66 17.94 5.14
N ASP A 173 9.17 19.02 4.56
CA ASP A 173 8.26 18.98 3.43
C ASP A 173 9.05 18.63 2.16
N GLU A 174 9.32 17.34 1.98
CA GLU A 174 10.11 16.83 0.86
C GLU A 174 9.15 16.30 -0.22
N ALA A 175 9.30 16.82 -1.44
CA ALA A 175 8.45 16.47 -2.59
C ALA A 175 8.39 14.95 -2.88
N ASP A 176 9.42 14.21 -2.45
CA ASP A 176 9.59 12.77 -2.71
C ASP A 176 9.26 11.89 -1.48
N ALA A 177 8.60 12.48 -0.46
CA ALA A 177 8.22 11.75 0.75
C ALA A 177 7.08 10.75 0.53
N ASN A 178 6.29 10.94 -0.53
CA ASN A 178 5.18 10.05 -0.91
C ASN A 178 5.24 9.75 -2.41
N VAL A 179 5.35 8.48 -2.76
CA VAL A 179 5.49 8.03 -4.14
C VAL A 179 4.54 6.89 -4.48
N GLY A 180 4.14 6.82 -5.75
CA GLY A 180 3.59 5.62 -6.36
C GLY A 180 4.70 4.76 -6.95
N VAL A 181 4.39 3.49 -7.18
CA VAL A 181 5.27 2.51 -7.82
C VAL A 181 4.63 2.00 -9.08
N GLU A 182 5.32 2.13 -10.22
CA GLU A 182 4.99 1.42 -11.46
C GLU A 182 5.90 0.22 -11.58
N LEU A 183 5.32 -0.96 -11.75
CA LEU A 183 6.03 -2.21 -12.03
C LEU A 183 5.71 -2.68 -13.45
N ARG A 184 6.72 -3.17 -14.14
CA ARG A 184 6.60 -3.82 -15.44
C ARG A 184 7.19 -5.22 -15.37
N ALA A 185 6.39 -6.20 -15.78
CA ALA A 185 6.80 -7.60 -15.86
C ALA A 185 6.36 -8.18 -17.21
N GLY A 186 7.30 -8.35 -18.13
CA GLY A 186 7.00 -8.61 -19.53
C GLY A 186 6.24 -7.44 -20.16
N THR A 187 5.03 -7.68 -20.68
CA THR A 187 4.16 -6.64 -21.23
C THR A 187 3.20 -6.04 -20.20
N ALA A 188 3.04 -6.69 -19.06
CA ALA A 188 2.10 -6.27 -18.03
C ALA A 188 2.63 -5.09 -17.21
N ARG A 189 1.73 -4.17 -16.86
CA ARG A 189 2.01 -2.98 -16.09
C ARG A 189 1.07 -2.88 -14.89
N LEU A 190 1.64 -2.92 -13.69
CA LEU A 190 0.95 -2.71 -12.44
C LEU A 190 1.36 -1.38 -11.82
N ILE A 191 0.39 -0.61 -11.33
CA ILE A 191 0.65 0.62 -10.58
C ILE A 191 0.05 0.49 -9.18
N TYR A 192 0.85 0.85 -8.18
CA TYR A 192 0.49 0.85 -6.76
C TYR A 192 0.65 2.25 -6.16
N VAL A 193 -0.46 2.82 -5.69
CA VAL A 193 -0.54 4.14 -5.05
C VAL A 193 -1.41 4.01 -3.79
N PRO A 194 -0.85 3.62 -2.64
CA PRO A 194 -1.64 3.38 -1.42
C PRO A 194 -2.09 4.66 -0.71
N GLY A 195 -1.55 5.81 -1.07
CA GLY A 195 -1.92 7.11 -0.50
C GLY A 195 -1.73 8.23 -1.50
N ALA A 196 -2.77 9.03 -1.72
CA ALA A 196 -2.76 10.17 -2.64
C ALA A 196 -3.74 11.26 -2.17
N ALA A 197 -3.24 12.46 -1.88
CA ALA A 197 -4.09 13.61 -1.56
C ALA A 197 -4.83 14.15 -2.79
N ALA A 198 -4.32 13.88 -3.99
CA ALA A 198 -4.89 14.23 -5.29
C ALA A 198 -4.26 13.37 -6.40
N ALA A 199 -4.93 13.29 -7.55
CA ALA A 199 -4.42 12.67 -8.77
C ALA A 199 -4.29 13.72 -9.88
N PRO A 200 -3.17 14.49 -9.95
CA PRO A 200 -2.94 15.46 -11.03
C PRO A 200 -2.78 14.75 -12.38
N VAL A 201 -2.91 15.49 -13.49
CA VAL A 201 -2.86 14.97 -14.87
C VAL A 201 -1.71 13.99 -15.12
N PRO A 202 -0.45 14.28 -14.70
CA PRO A 202 0.65 13.32 -14.91
C PRO A 202 0.45 11.97 -14.22
N VAL A 203 -0.22 11.95 -13.05
CA VAL A 203 -0.57 10.71 -12.33
C VAL A 203 -1.70 10.00 -13.08
N GLN A 204 -2.75 10.74 -13.50
CA GLN A 204 -3.87 10.17 -14.26
C GLN A 204 -3.38 9.53 -15.58
N ASP A 205 -2.51 10.21 -16.34
CA ASP A 205 -1.94 9.72 -17.59
C ASP A 205 -1.12 8.44 -17.39
N ARG A 206 -0.46 8.32 -16.24
CA ARG A 206 0.30 7.12 -15.88
C ARG A 206 -0.66 5.96 -15.56
N LEU A 207 -1.67 6.20 -14.74
CA LEU A 207 -2.69 5.21 -14.37
C LEU A 207 -3.47 4.70 -15.59
N ALA A 208 -3.75 5.56 -16.55
CA ALA A 208 -4.48 5.21 -17.79
C ALA A 208 -3.74 4.18 -18.69
N ARG A 209 -2.44 4.02 -18.49
CA ARG A 209 -1.60 3.07 -19.25
C ARG A 209 -1.38 1.74 -18.52
N ALA A 210 -1.94 1.57 -17.33
CA ALA A 210 -1.74 0.37 -16.53
C ALA A 210 -2.76 -0.71 -16.84
N ASP A 211 -2.31 -1.97 -16.82
CA ASP A 211 -3.20 -3.14 -16.90
C ASP A 211 -3.88 -3.39 -15.54
N VAL A 212 -3.17 -3.06 -14.45
CA VAL A 212 -3.67 -3.18 -13.07
C VAL A 212 -3.31 -1.92 -12.28
N VAL A 213 -4.30 -1.35 -11.63
CA VAL A 213 -4.16 -0.20 -10.72
C VAL A 213 -4.65 -0.60 -9.33
N LEU A 214 -3.76 -0.47 -8.33
CA LEU A 214 -4.15 -0.50 -6.91
C LEU A 214 -4.00 0.93 -6.39
N PHE A 215 -5.12 1.58 -6.10
CA PHE A 215 -5.17 3.00 -5.76
C PHE A 215 -5.79 3.23 -4.38
N ASP A 216 -5.44 4.37 -3.79
CA ASP A 216 -5.90 4.84 -2.49
C ASP A 216 -7.43 4.73 -2.34
N GLY A 217 -7.86 3.93 -1.38
CA GLY A 217 -9.26 3.70 -1.00
C GLY A 217 -9.54 4.05 0.45
N THR A 218 -8.73 4.93 1.06
CA THR A 218 -8.75 5.16 2.50
C THR A 218 -10.12 5.59 3.00
N LEU A 219 -10.73 6.61 2.44
CA LEU A 219 -12.03 7.11 2.88
C LEU A 219 -13.02 7.19 1.70
N TYR A 220 -14.27 6.82 1.96
CA TYR A 220 -15.34 7.01 0.98
C TYR A 220 -15.67 8.50 0.81
N ARG A 221 -15.77 9.25 1.93
CA ARG A 221 -16.01 10.70 1.98
C ARG A 221 -14.86 11.41 2.68
N ASP A 222 -14.57 12.63 2.27
CA ASP A 222 -13.50 13.45 2.85
C ASP A 222 -13.68 13.69 4.36
N ASP A 223 -14.92 13.88 4.80
CA ASP A 223 -15.32 14.15 6.18
C ASP A 223 -15.73 12.90 6.99
N GLU A 224 -15.51 11.70 6.47
CA GLU A 224 -16.01 10.43 7.02
C GLU A 224 -15.65 10.23 8.50
N MET A 225 -14.39 10.44 8.87
CA MET A 225 -13.95 10.26 10.25
C MET A 225 -14.55 11.26 11.22
N ILE A 226 -14.77 12.50 10.75
CA ILE A 226 -15.41 13.58 11.54
C ILE A 226 -16.88 13.22 11.79
N LEU A 227 -17.61 12.80 10.75
CA LEU A 227 -19.02 12.42 10.85
C LEU A 227 -19.26 11.23 11.77
N ILE A 228 -18.32 10.28 11.78
CA ILE A 228 -18.38 9.08 12.63
C ILE A 228 -17.87 9.36 14.06
N GLY A 229 -17.17 10.48 14.28
CA GLY A 229 -16.60 10.84 15.58
C GLY A 229 -15.35 10.03 15.94
N THR A 230 -14.59 9.57 14.94
CA THR A 230 -13.36 8.78 15.14
C THR A 230 -12.09 9.60 14.86
N GLY A 231 -12.22 10.83 14.37
CA GLY A 231 -11.10 11.71 14.07
C GLY A 231 -11.56 13.15 13.81
N GLU A 232 -10.61 14.08 13.81
CA GLU A 232 -10.85 15.52 13.60
C GLU A 232 -10.33 16.01 12.23
N LYS A 233 -9.62 15.16 11.48
CA LYS A 233 -9.02 15.53 10.20
C LYS A 233 -9.87 14.99 9.05
N THR A 234 -9.93 15.74 7.96
CA THR A 234 -10.46 15.25 6.69
C THR A 234 -9.45 14.32 6.02
N GLY A 235 -9.90 13.52 5.04
CA GLY A 235 -9.06 12.66 4.24
C GLY A 235 -7.91 13.41 3.58
N ARG A 236 -8.20 14.53 2.93
CA ARG A 236 -7.19 15.37 2.26
C ARG A 236 -6.14 15.91 3.22
N ARG A 237 -6.53 16.28 4.45
CA ARG A 237 -5.58 16.69 5.49
C ARG A 237 -4.71 15.53 5.99
N MET A 238 -5.17 14.30 5.81
CA MET A 238 -4.40 13.08 6.10
C MET A 238 -3.57 12.57 4.91
N GLY A 239 -3.65 13.26 3.75
CA GLY A 239 -2.91 12.87 2.56
C GLY A 239 -3.67 11.91 1.64
N HIS A 240 -5.00 11.79 1.80
CA HIS A 240 -5.86 10.88 1.05
C HIS A 240 -7.02 11.62 0.41
N MET A 241 -7.19 11.45 -0.91
CA MET A 241 -8.38 11.93 -1.60
C MET A 241 -9.57 10.99 -1.33
N PRO A 242 -10.80 11.51 -1.24
CA PRO A 242 -11.97 10.64 -1.03
C PRO A 242 -12.26 9.80 -2.28
N ILE A 243 -12.96 8.69 -2.09
CA ILE A 243 -13.44 7.87 -3.20
C ILE A 243 -14.55 8.58 -3.95
N ASP A 244 -15.54 9.11 -3.24
CA ASP A 244 -16.71 9.79 -3.78
C ASP A 244 -16.56 11.33 -3.72
N GLY A 245 -17.42 12.02 -4.47
CA GLY A 245 -17.46 13.48 -4.57
C GLY A 245 -16.89 14.01 -5.89
N PRO A 246 -17.08 15.32 -6.18
CA PRO A 246 -16.73 15.93 -7.47
C PRO A 246 -15.24 15.84 -7.81
N ASP A 247 -14.37 15.84 -6.79
CA ASP A 247 -12.93 15.71 -6.90
C ASP A 247 -12.43 14.39 -6.30
N GLY A 248 -13.31 13.40 -6.15
CA GLY A 248 -13.00 12.07 -5.64
C GLY A 248 -12.41 11.15 -6.72
N THR A 249 -11.94 9.98 -6.28
CA THR A 249 -11.32 8.96 -7.15
C THR A 249 -12.24 8.57 -8.30
N LEU A 250 -13.54 8.33 -8.04
CA LEU A 250 -14.50 7.89 -9.05
C LEU A 250 -14.75 8.96 -10.12
N ALA A 251 -14.75 10.24 -9.75
CA ALA A 251 -14.95 11.34 -10.69
C ALA A 251 -13.66 11.69 -11.46
N THR A 252 -12.49 11.61 -10.79
CA THR A 252 -11.20 12.02 -11.34
C THR A 252 -10.58 10.96 -12.23
N LEU A 253 -10.69 9.67 -11.85
CA LEU A 253 -10.05 8.54 -12.53
C LEU A 253 -11.05 7.78 -13.42
N THR A 254 -11.82 8.53 -14.21
CA THR A 254 -12.71 7.98 -15.22
C THR A 254 -11.90 7.48 -16.43
N GLY A 255 -12.39 6.50 -17.15
CA GLY A 255 -11.80 6.07 -18.43
C GLY A 255 -10.55 5.20 -18.32
N LEU A 256 -10.14 4.77 -17.13
CA LEU A 256 -9.09 3.76 -16.98
C LEU A 256 -9.58 2.43 -17.58
N SER A 257 -8.77 1.81 -18.45
CA SER A 257 -9.14 0.58 -19.15
C SER A 257 -8.73 -0.70 -18.42
N GLY A 258 -7.73 -0.62 -17.55
CA GLY A 258 -7.21 -1.76 -16.79
C GLY A 258 -8.09 -2.17 -15.60
N ARG A 259 -7.73 -3.26 -14.95
CA ARG A 259 -8.32 -3.70 -13.68
C ARG A 259 -8.00 -2.68 -12.57
N ARG A 260 -9.00 -2.24 -11.82
CA ARG A 260 -8.90 -1.15 -10.86
C ARG A 260 -9.34 -1.60 -9.48
N LEU A 261 -8.46 -1.49 -8.50
CA LEU A 261 -8.71 -1.92 -7.12
C LEU A 261 -8.46 -0.76 -6.16
N LEU A 262 -9.39 -0.55 -5.23
CA LEU A 262 -9.17 0.31 -4.06
C LEU A 262 -8.46 -0.50 -2.99
N ILE A 263 -7.38 0.06 -2.45
CA ILE A 263 -6.55 -0.53 -1.39
C ILE A 263 -6.29 0.51 -0.30
N HIS A 264 -5.67 0.13 0.81
CA HIS A 264 -5.40 1.03 1.94
C HIS A 264 -6.69 1.61 2.55
N ILE A 265 -7.65 0.72 2.84
CA ILE A 265 -9.01 1.07 3.21
C ILE A 265 -9.10 1.30 4.72
N ASN A 266 -9.57 2.48 5.14
CA ASN A 266 -9.74 2.79 6.55
C ASN A 266 -10.87 1.98 7.19
N ASN A 267 -10.73 1.68 8.48
CA ASN A 267 -11.68 0.88 9.24
C ASN A 267 -13.09 1.48 9.36
N THR A 268 -13.24 2.77 9.07
CA THR A 268 -14.56 3.46 9.06
C THR A 268 -15.27 3.38 7.71
N ASN A 269 -14.53 3.02 6.65
CA ASN A 269 -15.03 3.12 5.28
C ASN A 269 -16.15 2.11 5.01
N PRO A 270 -17.35 2.58 4.60
CA PRO A 270 -18.49 1.70 4.36
C PRO A 270 -18.33 0.72 3.18
N ILE A 271 -17.35 0.93 2.29
CA ILE A 271 -17.05 -0.05 1.22
C ILE A 271 -16.55 -1.39 1.75
N LEU A 272 -16.16 -1.47 3.03
CA LEU A 272 -15.82 -2.72 3.71
C LEU A 272 -17.01 -3.64 3.93
N ILE A 273 -18.23 -3.10 3.85
CA ILE A 273 -19.48 -3.85 4.05
C ILE A 273 -19.97 -4.37 2.70
N GLU A 274 -20.03 -5.70 2.54
CA GLU A 274 -20.58 -6.34 1.36
C GLU A 274 -22.04 -5.92 1.15
N GLY A 275 -22.35 -5.48 -0.08
CA GLY A 275 -23.70 -5.04 -0.45
C GLY A 275 -24.10 -3.67 0.09
N SER A 276 -23.20 -2.89 0.70
CA SER A 276 -23.49 -1.49 1.03
C SER A 276 -23.76 -0.65 -0.23
N PRO A 277 -24.52 0.44 -0.13
CA PRO A 277 -24.70 1.37 -1.23
C PRO A 277 -23.38 1.90 -1.79
N GLU A 278 -22.42 2.20 -0.91
CA GLU A 278 -21.09 2.72 -1.25
C GLU A 278 -20.27 1.67 -2.01
N ARG A 279 -20.28 0.40 -1.58
CA ARG A 279 -19.60 -0.68 -2.30
C ARG A 279 -20.26 -0.94 -3.67
N THR A 280 -21.57 -0.85 -3.73
CA THR A 280 -22.33 -0.98 -4.99
C THR A 280 -21.98 0.16 -5.95
N HIS A 281 -21.86 1.40 -5.45
CA HIS A 281 -21.47 2.56 -6.25
C HIS A 281 -20.05 2.39 -6.80
N VAL A 282 -19.09 1.97 -5.98
CA VAL A 282 -17.71 1.66 -6.38
C VAL A 282 -17.68 0.60 -7.49
N ALA A 283 -18.43 -0.48 -7.32
CA ALA A 283 -18.52 -1.55 -8.31
C ALA A 283 -19.17 -1.09 -9.62
N ALA A 284 -20.24 -0.27 -9.57
CA ALA A 284 -20.89 0.31 -10.74
C ALA A 284 -19.95 1.23 -11.53
N ALA A 285 -19.01 1.91 -10.86
CA ALA A 285 -17.95 2.70 -11.48
C ALA A 285 -16.80 1.83 -12.03
N GLY A 286 -16.88 0.51 -11.92
CA GLY A 286 -15.90 -0.46 -12.43
C GLY A 286 -14.66 -0.61 -11.55
N TRP A 287 -14.75 -0.30 -10.26
CA TRP A 287 -13.69 -0.51 -9.29
C TRP A 287 -13.99 -1.72 -8.41
N GLU A 288 -12.95 -2.47 -8.09
CA GLU A 288 -12.99 -3.55 -7.11
C GLU A 288 -12.46 -3.05 -5.75
N VAL A 289 -12.79 -3.76 -4.70
CA VAL A 289 -12.24 -3.53 -3.35
C VAL A 289 -11.23 -4.63 -3.08
N ALA A 290 -9.95 -4.29 -2.89
CA ALA A 290 -8.90 -5.26 -2.63
C ALA A 290 -9.15 -6.00 -1.31
N GLU A 291 -8.79 -7.27 -1.26
CA GLU A 291 -8.90 -8.12 -0.07
C GLU A 291 -7.58 -8.85 0.18
N ASP A 292 -7.31 -9.13 1.46
CA ASP A 292 -6.14 -9.90 1.85
C ASP A 292 -6.15 -11.30 1.20
N GLY A 293 -5.03 -11.72 0.65
CA GLY A 293 -4.89 -12.96 -0.08
C GLY A 293 -5.33 -12.91 -1.55
N MET A 294 -5.82 -11.78 -2.06
CA MET A 294 -6.22 -11.65 -3.47
C MET A 294 -4.99 -11.80 -4.39
N GLU A 295 -5.07 -12.75 -5.32
CA GLU A 295 -4.07 -12.96 -6.35
C GLU A 295 -4.44 -12.22 -7.65
N ILE A 296 -3.45 -11.59 -8.25
CA ILE A 296 -3.56 -10.81 -9.49
C ILE A 296 -2.51 -11.35 -10.46
N VAL A 297 -2.94 -12.06 -11.48
CA VAL A 297 -2.07 -12.49 -12.58
C VAL A 297 -1.80 -11.29 -13.48
N LEU A 298 -0.52 -11.03 -13.76
CA LEU A 298 -0.06 -9.91 -14.57
C LEU A 298 0.24 -10.32 -16.02
#